data_d6d2c026061dc94fd5261f89b60136ff
#
_entry.id   d6d2c026061dc94fd5261f89b60136ff
#
_cell.length_a   1.000
_cell.length_b   1.000
_cell.length_c   1.000
_cell.angle_alpha   90.00
_cell.angle_beta   90.00
_cell.angle_gamma   90.00
#
_symmetry.space_group_name_H-M   'P 1'
#
loop_
_entity.id
_entity.type
_entity.pdbx_description
1 polymer ?
#
loop_
_entity_poly.entity_id
_entity_poly.type
_entity_poly.pdbx_seq_one_letter_code
_entity_poly.pdbx_strand_id
1 'polypeptide(L)'
;GEERNRLEAERLEKEAAAWTEEKKALLKAEQEKLESWQHSEDTPEQLATLPHLALSDLDDKPEELPLEKTEFAGVPVLKHELATNGIVYTTLYFDAEDCSEEELSALHFLCRILGKVRTKNRSVEQLTDRVRLICGDLSFDVTVYGQENDGCGIKFTVFYSALEKKLPEATELVAEILTETVFDQENTVLDLLRQEKTQNLEGIVMGGHQIALCRVGAQLFAHRVAQECVDGFTAYQWLKDTEANWNWNAVKEKLTGLLFRLVCRKRLTVSVTGNGDFAKIPAEQFATLPEGTAAGVCGLKPWGVSKEIIVIPADIAFASRGGDLGDYSGQMALAGK
;
A
#
# COMPACT_ATOMS: atom_id res chain seq x y z
N GLY A 1 -20.33 8.89 -21.29
CA GLY A 1 -20.20 7.48 -21.72
C GLY A 1 -20.90 7.22 -23.04
N GLU A 2 -22.21 7.20 -23.08
CA GLU A 2 -23.00 6.76 -24.24
C GLU A 2 -22.79 7.61 -25.51
N GLU A 3 -22.75 8.93 -25.37
CA GLU A 3 -22.52 9.82 -26.53
C GLU A 3 -21.13 9.62 -27.12
N ARG A 4 -20.11 9.43 -26.32
CA ARG A 4 -18.75 9.14 -26.78
C ARG A 4 -18.69 7.82 -27.53
N ASN A 5 -19.35 6.78 -27.01
CA ASN A 5 -19.42 5.46 -27.67
C ASN A 5 -20.16 5.53 -28.99
N ARG A 6 -21.24 6.34 -29.09
CA ARG A 6 -21.95 6.59 -30.32
C ARG A 6 -21.08 7.29 -31.37
N LEU A 7 -20.42 8.36 -30.99
CA LEU A 7 -19.51 9.09 -31.89
C LEU A 7 -18.36 8.21 -32.39
N GLU A 8 -17.81 7.38 -31.53
CA GLU A 8 -16.78 6.42 -31.89
C GLU A 8 -17.31 5.35 -32.87
N ALA A 9 -18.49 4.82 -32.64
CA ALA A 9 -19.13 3.85 -33.55
C ALA A 9 -19.40 4.48 -34.94
N GLU A 10 -19.93 5.72 -34.99
CA GLU A 10 -20.17 6.45 -36.23
C GLU A 10 -18.83 6.71 -36.99
N ARG A 11 -17.75 7.00 -36.27
CA ARG A 11 -16.42 7.18 -36.86
C ARG A 11 -15.91 5.89 -37.47
N LEU A 12 -15.96 4.78 -36.71
CA LEU A 12 -15.53 3.48 -37.17
C LEU A 12 -16.33 2.96 -38.36
N GLU A 13 -17.65 3.20 -38.39
CA GLU A 13 -18.51 2.84 -39.50
C GLU A 13 -18.15 3.61 -40.77
N LYS A 14 -17.87 4.92 -40.69
CA LYS A 14 -17.38 5.72 -41.81
C LYS A 14 -16.02 5.26 -42.32
N GLU A 15 -15.08 4.94 -41.43
CA GLU A 15 -13.78 4.40 -41.83
C GLU A 15 -13.92 3.03 -42.50
N ALA A 16 -14.75 2.13 -41.95
CA ALA A 16 -14.98 0.82 -42.53
C ALA A 16 -15.68 0.87 -43.90
N ALA A 17 -16.60 1.81 -44.10
CA ALA A 17 -17.28 2.05 -45.38
C ALA A 17 -16.32 2.55 -46.50
N ALA A 18 -15.22 3.20 -46.11
CA ALA A 18 -14.20 3.66 -47.05
C ALA A 18 -13.19 2.56 -47.47
N TRP A 19 -13.24 1.37 -46.86
CA TRP A 19 -12.32 0.30 -47.18
C TRP A 19 -12.70 -0.43 -48.46
N THR A 20 -11.71 -0.55 -49.36
CA THR A 20 -11.87 -1.38 -50.55
C THR A 20 -11.91 -2.88 -50.18
N GLU A 21 -12.49 -3.72 -51.07
CA GLU A 21 -12.52 -5.18 -50.87
C GLU A 21 -11.09 -5.74 -50.79
N GLU A 22 -10.13 -5.18 -51.54
CA GLU A 22 -8.73 -5.56 -51.42
C GLU A 22 -8.16 -5.31 -50.02
N LYS A 23 -8.45 -4.15 -49.43
CA LYS A 23 -8.00 -3.78 -48.08
C LYS A 23 -8.63 -4.71 -47.02
N LYS A 24 -9.91 -5.02 -47.17
CA LYS A 24 -10.60 -5.95 -46.28
C LYS A 24 -10.01 -7.36 -46.35
N ALA A 25 -9.71 -7.82 -47.58
CA ALA A 25 -9.06 -9.12 -47.78
C ALA A 25 -7.65 -9.17 -47.19
N LEU A 26 -6.87 -8.10 -47.35
CA LEU A 26 -5.54 -7.99 -46.74
C LEU A 26 -5.61 -8.06 -45.22
N LEU A 27 -6.48 -7.24 -44.60
CA LEU A 27 -6.64 -7.21 -43.14
C LEU A 27 -7.09 -8.57 -42.59
N LYS A 28 -8.00 -9.24 -43.32
CA LYS A 28 -8.44 -10.58 -42.94
C LYS A 28 -7.30 -11.60 -42.98
N ALA A 29 -6.48 -11.55 -44.04
CA ALA A 29 -5.30 -12.42 -44.15
C ALA A 29 -4.25 -12.15 -43.06
N GLU A 30 -4.03 -10.87 -42.72
CA GLU A 30 -3.13 -10.47 -41.61
C GLU A 30 -3.65 -10.97 -40.25
N GLN A 31 -4.97 -10.86 -40.01
CA GLN A 31 -5.60 -11.36 -38.80
C GLN A 31 -5.49 -12.90 -38.70
N GLU A 32 -5.80 -13.62 -39.77
CA GLU A 32 -5.68 -15.10 -39.81
C GLU A 32 -4.22 -15.54 -39.57
N LYS A 33 -3.25 -14.79 -40.10
CA LYS A 33 -1.84 -15.03 -39.85
C LYS A 33 -1.45 -14.77 -38.39
N LEU A 34 -1.96 -13.69 -37.80
CA LEU A 34 -1.73 -13.36 -36.39
C LEU A 34 -2.33 -14.42 -35.48
N GLU A 35 -3.56 -14.83 -35.71
CA GLU A 35 -4.25 -15.89 -34.97
C GLU A 35 -3.51 -17.22 -35.07
N SER A 36 -3.07 -17.59 -36.29
CA SER A 36 -2.26 -18.79 -36.50
C SER A 36 -0.95 -18.74 -35.73
N TRP A 37 -0.29 -17.59 -35.72
CA TRP A 37 0.95 -17.40 -34.97
C TRP A 37 0.72 -17.46 -33.45
N GLN A 38 -0.34 -16.82 -32.93
CA GLN A 38 -0.68 -16.85 -31.50
C GLN A 38 -1.00 -18.26 -30.97
N HIS A 39 -1.52 -19.15 -31.83
CA HIS A 39 -1.84 -20.52 -31.48
C HIS A 39 -0.75 -21.53 -31.86
N SER A 40 0.35 -21.08 -32.50
CA SER A 40 1.47 -21.94 -32.82
C SER A 40 2.32 -22.21 -31.57
N GLU A 41 2.79 -23.42 -31.43
CA GLU A 41 3.81 -23.75 -30.43
C GLU A 41 5.19 -23.37 -30.98
N ASP A 42 6.03 -22.79 -30.10
CA ASP A 42 7.42 -22.49 -30.45
C ASP A 42 8.21 -23.78 -30.65
N THR A 43 9.08 -23.80 -31.66
CA THR A 43 9.93 -24.96 -31.86
C THR A 43 11.02 -25.06 -30.80
N PRO A 44 11.59 -26.26 -30.55
CA PRO A 44 12.70 -26.41 -29.60
C PRO A 44 13.88 -25.48 -29.87
N GLU A 45 14.15 -25.20 -31.15
CA GLU A 45 15.21 -24.26 -31.57
C GLU A 45 14.88 -22.81 -31.19
N GLN A 46 13.62 -22.42 -31.30
CA GLN A 46 13.14 -21.10 -30.88
C GLN A 46 13.21 -20.97 -29.36
N LEU A 47 12.75 -21.98 -28.63
CA LEU A 47 12.81 -22.02 -27.16
C LEU A 47 14.27 -22.01 -26.67
N ALA A 48 15.19 -22.64 -27.40
CA ALA A 48 16.62 -22.64 -27.04
C ALA A 48 17.30 -21.25 -27.20
N THR A 49 16.64 -20.30 -27.87
CA THR A 49 17.15 -18.91 -27.94
C THR A 49 16.82 -18.08 -26.72
N LEU A 50 15.89 -18.53 -25.88
CA LEU A 50 15.58 -17.86 -24.62
C LEU A 50 16.73 -18.02 -23.65
N PRO A 51 17.20 -16.92 -22.99
CA PRO A 51 18.23 -17.04 -21.98
C PRO A 51 17.69 -17.81 -20.78
N HIS A 52 18.42 -18.82 -20.34
CA HIS A 52 18.13 -19.56 -19.11
C HIS A 52 19.14 -19.18 -18.04
N LEU A 53 18.64 -18.92 -16.81
CA LEU A 53 19.51 -18.73 -15.67
C LEU A 53 20.17 -20.06 -15.32
N ALA A 54 21.50 -20.05 -15.25
CA ALA A 54 22.29 -21.13 -14.69
C ALA A 54 22.62 -20.82 -13.22
N LEU A 55 22.98 -21.84 -12.45
CA LEU A 55 23.41 -21.63 -11.06
C LEU A 55 24.64 -20.72 -10.95
N SER A 56 25.46 -20.68 -12.01
CA SER A 56 26.63 -19.80 -12.11
C SER A 56 26.26 -18.31 -12.27
N ASP A 57 25.02 -18.00 -12.64
CA ASP A 57 24.54 -16.63 -12.84
C ASP A 57 23.97 -16.04 -11.53
N LEU A 58 23.90 -16.86 -10.48
CA LEU A 58 23.47 -16.44 -9.16
C LEU A 58 24.70 -16.00 -8.35
N ASP A 59 24.65 -14.78 -7.84
CA ASP A 59 25.66 -14.34 -6.89
C ASP A 59 25.48 -15.06 -5.55
N ASP A 60 26.58 -15.58 -5.01
CA ASP A 60 26.59 -16.26 -3.69
C ASP A 60 26.30 -15.30 -2.53
N LYS A 61 26.36 -14.00 -2.77
CA LYS A 61 26.13 -12.98 -1.76
C LYS A 61 25.01 -12.04 -2.20
N PRO A 62 24.06 -11.77 -1.32
CA PRO A 62 23.06 -10.74 -1.59
C PRO A 62 23.74 -9.37 -1.74
N GLU A 63 23.25 -8.55 -2.64
CA GLU A 63 23.69 -7.16 -2.76
C GLU A 63 23.37 -6.41 -1.45
N GLU A 64 24.41 -5.88 -0.81
CA GLU A 64 24.25 -5.06 0.39
C GLU A 64 23.90 -3.63 -0.02
N LEU A 65 22.69 -3.20 0.31
CA LEU A 65 22.28 -1.81 0.12
C LEU A 65 22.98 -0.91 1.16
N PRO A 66 23.54 0.24 0.74
CA PRO A 66 24.18 1.15 1.66
C PRO A 66 23.16 1.67 2.69
N LEU A 67 23.52 1.57 3.97
CA LEU A 67 22.70 2.08 5.08
C LEU A 67 23.59 2.82 6.07
N GLU A 68 23.38 4.12 6.16
CA GLU A 68 23.93 4.96 7.21
C GLU A 68 22.85 5.31 8.23
N LYS A 69 23.11 5.02 9.52
CA LYS A 69 22.23 5.40 10.62
C LYS A 69 22.78 6.66 11.25
N THR A 70 21.99 7.71 11.26
CA THR A 70 22.38 9.02 11.79
C THR A 70 21.22 9.67 12.54
N GLU A 71 21.44 10.87 13.03
CA GLU A 71 20.43 11.67 13.74
C GLU A 71 20.56 13.14 13.34
N PHE A 72 19.44 13.76 13.02
CA PHE A 72 19.37 15.20 12.78
C PHE A 72 18.26 15.82 13.64
N ALA A 73 18.59 16.87 14.37
CA ALA A 73 17.66 17.60 15.24
C ALA A 73 16.88 16.69 16.22
N GLY A 74 17.50 15.60 16.71
CA GLY A 74 16.89 14.63 17.62
C GLY A 74 15.93 13.63 16.94
N VAL A 75 15.96 13.55 15.60
CA VAL A 75 15.18 12.57 14.81
C VAL A 75 16.11 11.52 14.25
N PRO A 76 15.88 10.21 14.51
CA PRO A 76 16.62 9.13 13.90
C PRO A 76 16.43 9.09 12.37
N VAL A 77 17.53 8.93 11.65
CA VAL A 77 17.52 8.90 10.18
C VAL A 77 18.25 7.69 9.65
N LEU A 78 17.61 7.01 8.71
CA LEU A 78 18.17 5.93 7.87
C LEU A 78 18.46 6.54 6.51
N LYS A 79 19.74 6.65 6.15
CA LYS A 79 20.17 7.20 4.86
C LYS A 79 20.66 6.08 3.96
N HIS A 80 20.11 6.04 2.74
CA HIS A 80 20.54 5.13 1.68
C HIS A 80 21.06 5.96 0.51
N GLU A 81 22.37 5.94 0.30
CA GLU A 81 22.98 6.68 -0.80
C GLU A 81 22.99 5.81 -2.05
N LEU A 82 22.06 6.09 -2.95
CA LEU A 82 21.84 5.36 -4.21
C LEU A 82 21.66 6.34 -5.36
N ALA A 83 22.04 5.91 -6.56
CA ALA A 83 21.82 6.67 -7.79
C ALA A 83 20.34 6.64 -8.18
N THR A 84 19.61 7.72 -7.91
CA THR A 84 18.16 7.83 -8.10
C THR A 84 17.75 8.81 -9.20
N ASN A 85 18.70 9.23 -10.04
CA ASN A 85 18.45 10.14 -11.17
C ASN A 85 17.74 11.46 -10.78
N GLY A 86 18.09 12.03 -9.62
CA GLY A 86 17.54 13.31 -9.16
C GLY A 86 16.16 13.22 -8.48
N ILE A 87 15.71 12.02 -8.14
CA ILE A 87 14.52 11.79 -7.32
C ILE A 87 14.97 11.42 -5.89
N VAL A 88 14.37 12.02 -4.89
CA VAL A 88 14.55 11.65 -3.49
C VAL A 88 13.31 10.92 -3.00
N TYR A 89 13.51 9.74 -2.42
CA TYR A 89 12.48 8.94 -1.79
C TYR A 89 12.57 9.09 -0.29
N THR A 90 11.47 9.45 0.34
CA THR A 90 11.40 9.66 1.78
C THR A 90 10.29 8.82 2.37
N THR A 91 10.60 8.10 3.45
CA THR A 91 9.62 7.36 4.22
C THR A 91 9.68 7.80 5.68
N LEU A 92 8.54 8.14 6.23
CA LEU A 92 8.37 8.40 7.66
C LEU A 92 7.75 7.17 8.29
N TYR A 93 8.38 6.62 9.30
CA TYR A 93 7.87 5.50 10.09
C TYR A 93 7.50 6.02 11.47
N PHE A 94 6.22 5.97 11.80
CA PHE A 94 5.73 6.25 13.15
C PHE A 94 5.37 4.94 13.85
N ASP A 95 5.98 4.67 14.97
CA ASP A 95 5.73 3.46 15.77
C ASP A 95 4.26 3.38 16.20
N ALA A 96 3.60 2.27 15.88
CA ALA A 96 2.19 2.03 16.14
C ALA A 96 1.93 0.67 16.84
N GLU A 97 2.95 0.07 17.46
CA GLU A 97 2.89 -1.24 18.09
C GLU A 97 1.87 -1.32 19.22
N ASP A 98 1.54 -0.19 19.86
CA ASP A 98 0.57 -0.08 20.96
C ASP A 98 -0.88 0.12 20.50
N CYS A 99 -1.15 0.03 19.20
CA CYS A 99 -2.51 0.07 18.67
C CYS A 99 -3.25 -1.24 18.95
N SER A 100 -4.50 -1.14 19.38
CA SER A 100 -5.43 -2.27 19.47
C SER A 100 -5.91 -2.72 18.10
N GLU A 101 -6.54 -3.90 18.01
CA GLU A 101 -7.13 -4.41 16.77
C GLU A 101 -8.10 -3.42 16.13
N GLU A 102 -8.98 -2.82 16.93
CA GLU A 102 -9.94 -1.82 16.47
C GLU A 102 -9.24 -0.54 15.98
N GLU A 103 -8.19 -0.09 16.69
CA GLU A 103 -7.41 1.08 16.29
C GLU A 103 -6.63 0.85 15.00
N LEU A 104 -6.16 -0.38 14.73
CA LEU A 104 -5.49 -0.72 13.47
C LEU A 104 -6.44 -0.62 12.28
N SER A 105 -7.68 -1.11 12.40
CA SER A 105 -8.68 -0.95 11.33
C SER A 105 -9.06 0.52 11.12
N ALA A 106 -9.16 1.30 12.19
CA ALA A 106 -9.40 2.74 12.10
C ALA A 106 -8.18 3.49 11.50
N LEU A 107 -6.96 3.06 11.83
CA LEU A 107 -5.72 3.61 11.28
C LEU A 107 -5.60 3.30 9.78
N HIS A 108 -5.94 2.09 9.35
CA HIS A 108 -6.05 1.76 7.93
C HIS A 108 -6.98 2.73 7.22
N PHE A 109 -8.20 2.93 7.74
CA PHE A 109 -9.13 3.89 7.15
C PHE A 109 -8.58 5.32 7.18
N LEU A 110 -7.91 5.74 8.26
CA LEU A 110 -7.23 7.03 8.33
C LEU A 110 -6.22 7.20 7.18
N CYS A 111 -5.40 6.18 6.91
CA CYS A 111 -4.45 6.19 5.80
C CYS A 111 -5.13 6.40 4.44
N ARG A 112 -6.33 5.84 4.25
CA ARG A 112 -7.10 5.96 2.99
C ARG A 112 -7.72 7.34 2.77
N ILE A 113 -7.91 8.13 3.83
CA ILE A 113 -8.54 9.46 3.74
C ILE A 113 -7.57 10.63 3.89
N LEU A 114 -6.36 10.42 4.43
CA LEU A 114 -5.34 11.47 4.47
C LEU A 114 -5.03 11.97 3.05
N GLY A 115 -4.96 13.29 2.90
CA GLY A 115 -4.83 13.96 1.59
C GLY A 115 -6.11 14.03 0.76
N LYS A 116 -7.19 13.32 1.15
CA LYS A 116 -8.53 13.36 0.52
C LYS A 116 -9.56 14.15 1.32
N VAL A 117 -9.16 14.69 2.45
CA VAL A 117 -9.90 15.66 3.26
C VAL A 117 -9.09 16.94 3.36
N ARG A 118 -9.76 18.07 3.63
CA ARG A 118 -9.09 19.35 3.69
C ARG A 118 -8.12 19.47 4.87
N THR A 119 -7.16 20.37 4.73
CA THR A 119 -6.36 20.89 5.86
C THR A 119 -6.93 22.22 6.34
N LYS A 120 -6.34 22.82 7.37
CA LYS A 120 -6.67 24.19 7.77
C LYS A 120 -6.37 25.20 6.66
N ASN A 121 -5.37 24.92 5.82
CA ASN A 121 -4.82 25.87 4.87
C ASN A 121 -5.30 25.64 3.42
N ARG A 122 -5.75 24.42 3.09
CA ARG A 122 -6.08 24.00 1.71
C ARG A 122 -7.34 23.20 1.62
N SER A 123 -8.11 23.42 0.55
CA SER A 123 -9.20 22.52 0.15
C SER A 123 -8.64 21.21 -0.42
N VAL A 124 -9.50 20.22 -0.62
CA VAL A 124 -9.13 18.90 -1.21
C VAL A 124 -8.57 19.07 -2.63
N GLU A 125 -9.19 19.93 -3.43
CA GLU A 125 -8.76 20.24 -4.79
C GLU A 125 -7.35 20.86 -4.77
N GLN A 126 -7.12 21.85 -3.91
CA GLN A 126 -5.82 22.51 -3.77
C GLN A 126 -4.75 21.54 -3.29
N LEU A 127 -5.07 20.60 -2.39
CA LEU A 127 -4.15 19.54 -1.95
C LEU A 127 -3.81 18.61 -3.11
N THR A 128 -4.81 18.13 -3.84
CA THR A 128 -4.64 17.22 -4.96
C THR A 128 -3.77 17.85 -6.05
N ASP A 129 -4.04 19.09 -6.42
CA ASP A 129 -3.25 19.82 -7.42
C ASP A 129 -1.81 20.03 -6.93
N ARG A 130 -1.64 20.35 -5.65
CA ARG A 130 -0.31 20.57 -5.09
C ARG A 130 0.51 19.28 -5.03
N VAL A 131 -0.08 18.16 -4.60
CA VAL A 131 0.56 16.84 -4.60
C VAL A 131 1.02 16.48 -6.02
N ARG A 132 0.13 16.59 -7.02
CA ARG A 132 0.47 16.29 -8.43
C ARG A 132 1.58 17.16 -8.99
N LEU A 133 1.71 18.40 -8.53
CA LEU A 133 2.70 19.36 -9.03
C LEU A 133 4.10 19.14 -8.44
N ILE A 134 4.20 18.65 -7.21
CA ILE A 134 5.46 18.61 -6.47
C ILE A 134 5.90 17.22 -6.03
N CYS A 135 4.99 16.27 -5.84
CA CYS A 135 5.32 14.90 -5.50
C CYS A 135 5.30 14.01 -6.74
N GLY A 136 6.24 13.06 -6.81
CA GLY A 136 6.17 11.95 -7.76
C GLY A 136 5.17 10.90 -7.27
N ASP A 137 5.17 10.64 -5.97
CA ASP A 137 4.22 9.80 -5.27
C ASP A 137 3.99 10.30 -3.84
N LEU A 138 2.84 9.98 -3.26
CA LEU A 138 2.50 10.20 -1.86
C LEU A 138 1.51 9.13 -1.42
N SER A 139 1.89 8.33 -0.44
CA SER A 139 1.03 7.30 0.15
C SER A 139 1.10 7.28 1.67
N PHE A 140 0.02 6.81 2.28
CA PHE A 140 -0.13 6.58 3.71
C PHE A 140 -0.57 5.14 3.89
N ASP A 141 0.14 4.38 4.70
CA ASP A 141 -0.10 2.96 4.90
C ASP A 141 0.20 2.51 6.33
N VAL A 142 -0.22 1.29 6.66
CA VAL A 142 0.18 0.60 7.88
C VAL A 142 1.06 -0.57 7.51
N THR A 143 2.34 -0.48 7.84
CA THR A 143 3.29 -1.57 7.60
C THR A 143 3.33 -2.49 8.81
N VAL A 144 3.10 -3.77 8.57
CA VAL A 144 3.15 -4.83 9.58
C VAL A 144 4.22 -5.84 9.20
N TYR A 145 5.05 -6.24 10.16
CA TYR A 145 6.07 -7.27 9.95
C TYR A 145 6.28 -8.11 11.22
N GLY A 146 6.65 -9.37 11.01
CA GLY A 146 7.06 -10.25 12.09
C GLY A 146 8.44 -9.88 12.59
N GLN A 147 8.65 -10.01 13.89
CA GLN A 147 9.95 -9.87 14.56
C GLN A 147 10.35 -11.21 15.15
N GLU A 148 11.62 -11.33 15.56
CA GLU A 148 12.10 -12.51 16.28
C GLU A 148 11.24 -12.80 17.51
N ASN A 149 11.15 -14.08 17.90
CA ASN A 149 10.37 -14.57 19.05
C ASN A 149 8.88 -14.19 18.97
N ASP A 150 8.25 -14.36 17.80
CA ASP A 150 6.84 -14.03 17.53
C ASP A 150 6.46 -12.56 17.81
N GLY A 151 7.44 -11.67 17.78
CA GLY A 151 7.22 -10.25 17.92
C GLY A 151 6.45 -9.66 16.73
N CYS A 152 5.81 -8.54 16.97
CA CYS A 152 5.05 -7.82 15.95
C CYS A 152 5.53 -6.36 15.86
N GLY A 153 6.03 -5.97 14.69
CA GLY A 153 6.32 -4.57 14.38
C GLY A 153 5.17 -3.97 13.57
N ILE A 154 4.71 -2.80 13.99
CA ILE A 154 3.63 -2.06 13.34
C ILE A 154 4.06 -0.60 13.19
N LYS A 155 3.99 -0.09 11.97
CA LYS A 155 4.33 1.30 11.66
C LYS A 155 3.20 1.98 10.90
N PHE A 156 2.81 3.16 11.31
CA PHE A 156 2.14 4.09 10.42
C PHE A 156 3.19 4.68 9.50
N THR A 157 3.08 4.39 8.22
CA THR A 157 4.10 4.70 7.20
C THR A 157 3.60 5.78 6.26
N VAL A 158 4.41 6.80 6.05
CA VAL A 158 4.15 7.87 5.08
C VAL A 158 5.29 7.87 4.07
N PHE A 159 4.98 7.52 2.86
CA PHE A 159 5.95 7.54 1.76
C PHE A 159 5.66 8.70 0.82
N TYR A 160 6.71 9.42 0.43
CA TYR A 160 6.64 10.38 -0.66
C TYR A 160 7.95 10.43 -1.43
N SER A 161 7.85 10.79 -2.71
CA SER A 161 8.98 11.03 -3.56
C SER A 161 8.87 12.41 -4.23
N ALA A 162 10.01 13.05 -4.45
CA ALA A 162 10.06 14.34 -5.13
C ALA A 162 11.39 14.50 -5.87
N LEU A 163 11.41 15.39 -6.86
CA LEU A 163 12.68 15.86 -7.40
C LEU A 163 13.46 16.59 -6.30
N GLU A 164 14.79 16.49 -6.30
CA GLU A 164 15.69 17.12 -5.32
C GLU A 164 15.31 18.57 -5.01
N LYS A 165 15.12 19.38 -6.07
CA LYS A 165 14.74 20.80 -5.94
C LYS A 165 13.34 21.04 -5.37
N LYS A 166 12.47 20.02 -5.37
CA LYS A 166 11.10 20.09 -4.86
C LYS A 166 10.94 19.43 -3.50
N LEU A 167 11.98 18.76 -3.01
CA LEU A 167 11.93 18.05 -1.73
C LEU A 167 11.48 18.95 -0.55
N PRO A 168 11.96 20.19 -0.39
CA PRO A 168 11.49 21.06 0.70
C PRO A 168 9.98 21.30 0.63
N GLU A 169 9.45 21.66 -0.55
CA GLU A 169 8.02 21.90 -0.75
C GLU A 169 7.18 20.65 -0.52
N ALA A 170 7.67 19.48 -0.95
CA ALA A 170 6.99 18.20 -0.74
C ALA A 170 6.96 17.84 0.75
N THR A 171 8.07 18.03 1.46
CA THR A 171 8.17 17.78 2.89
C THR A 171 7.24 18.69 3.70
N GLU A 172 7.17 19.98 3.37
CA GLU A 172 6.22 20.91 3.98
C GLU A 172 4.76 20.51 3.75
N LEU A 173 4.42 20.08 2.53
CA LEU A 173 3.06 19.61 2.20
C LEU A 173 2.68 18.37 2.99
N VAL A 174 3.59 17.39 3.11
CA VAL A 174 3.37 16.19 3.91
C VAL A 174 3.20 16.53 5.38
N ALA A 175 4.03 17.43 5.90
CA ALA A 175 3.90 17.91 7.28
C ALA A 175 2.53 18.60 7.51
N GLU A 176 2.07 19.43 6.57
CA GLU A 176 0.74 20.04 6.64
C GLU A 176 -0.36 18.99 6.67
N ILE A 177 -0.33 17.99 5.79
CA ILE A 177 -1.33 16.91 5.78
C ILE A 177 -1.35 16.17 7.12
N LEU A 178 -0.20 15.89 7.70
CA LEU A 178 -0.10 15.17 8.96
C LEU A 178 -0.54 15.98 10.19
N THR A 179 -0.31 17.30 10.19
CA THR A 179 -0.53 18.14 11.38
C THR A 179 -1.76 19.05 11.29
N GLU A 180 -2.21 19.36 10.07
CA GLU A 180 -3.25 20.36 9.83
C GLU A 180 -4.53 19.77 9.17
N THR A 181 -4.60 18.46 9.00
CA THR A 181 -5.83 17.78 8.52
C THR A 181 -7.00 18.05 9.47
N VAL A 182 -8.16 18.39 8.91
CA VAL A 182 -9.38 18.72 9.65
C VAL A 182 -10.52 17.79 9.27
N PHE A 183 -11.03 17.06 10.23
CA PHE A 183 -12.22 16.21 10.07
C PHE A 183 -13.47 16.99 10.45
N ASP A 184 -14.00 17.79 9.54
CA ASP A 184 -15.23 18.59 9.72
C ASP A 184 -16.26 18.40 8.59
N GLN A 185 -15.95 17.56 7.61
CA GLN A 185 -16.77 17.25 6.45
C GLN A 185 -17.38 15.85 6.58
N GLU A 186 -18.42 15.72 7.41
CA GLU A 186 -19.06 14.43 7.71
C GLU A 186 -19.41 13.62 6.47
N ASN A 187 -20.13 14.22 5.51
CA ASN A 187 -20.55 13.52 4.29
C ASN A 187 -19.36 13.02 3.47
N THR A 188 -18.31 13.83 3.34
CA THR A 188 -17.10 13.44 2.62
C THR A 188 -16.43 12.22 3.26
N VAL A 189 -16.29 12.20 4.59
CA VAL A 189 -15.69 11.07 5.30
C VAL A 189 -16.56 9.83 5.20
N LEU A 190 -17.89 9.97 5.29
CA LEU A 190 -18.81 8.83 5.12
C LEU A 190 -18.77 8.26 3.70
N ASP A 191 -18.69 9.10 2.67
CA ASP A 191 -18.60 8.66 1.28
C ASP A 191 -17.24 7.95 1.01
N LEU A 192 -16.14 8.45 1.59
CA LEU A 192 -14.85 7.78 1.53
C LEU A 192 -14.87 6.42 2.24
N LEU A 193 -15.57 6.31 3.38
CA LEU A 193 -15.73 5.03 4.09
C LEU A 193 -16.52 4.02 3.24
N ARG A 194 -17.58 4.45 2.59
CA ARG A 194 -18.37 3.62 1.67
C ARG A 194 -17.55 3.14 0.48
N GLN A 195 -16.76 4.05 -0.09
CA GLN A 195 -15.85 3.72 -1.18
C GLN A 195 -14.82 2.69 -0.76
N GLU A 196 -14.15 2.89 0.37
CA GLU A 196 -13.17 1.97 0.91
C GLU A 196 -13.77 0.60 1.23
N LYS A 197 -14.97 0.57 1.85
CA LYS A 197 -15.70 -0.68 2.09
C LYS A 197 -15.99 -1.45 0.79
N THR A 198 -16.37 -0.76 -0.27
CA THR A 198 -16.65 -1.39 -1.57
C THR A 198 -15.38 -1.95 -2.18
N GLN A 199 -14.28 -1.19 -2.18
CA GLN A 199 -12.99 -1.63 -2.68
C GLN A 199 -12.45 -2.84 -1.90
N ASN A 200 -12.59 -2.82 -0.56
CA ASN A 200 -12.21 -3.97 0.28
C ASN A 200 -13.02 -5.22 -0.06
N LEU A 201 -14.34 -5.10 -0.26
CA LEU A 201 -15.17 -6.25 -0.64
C LEU A 201 -14.77 -6.81 -2.00
N GLU A 202 -14.51 -5.96 -2.99
CA GLU A 202 -14.00 -6.38 -4.30
C GLU A 202 -12.66 -7.10 -4.16
N GLY A 203 -11.74 -6.57 -3.35
CA GLY A 203 -10.46 -7.21 -3.04
C GLY A 203 -10.62 -8.59 -2.38
N ILE A 204 -11.57 -8.72 -1.44
CA ILE A 204 -11.89 -9.99 -0.78
C ILE A 204 -12.42 -11.02 -1.78
N VAL A 205 -13.32 -10.61 -2.68
CA VAL A 205 -13.90 -11.50 -3.70
C VAL A 205 -12.83 -11.97 -4.69
N MET A 206 -11.97 -11.05 -5.16
CA MET A 206 -10.91 -11.37 -6.12
C MET A 206 -9.74 -12.12 -5.48
N GLY A 207 -9.39 -11.80 -4.23
CA GLY A 207 -8.24 -12.31 -3.49
C GLY A 207 -8.60 -13.28 -2.36
N GLY A 208 -9.71 -14.01 -2.42
CA GLY A 208 -10.22 -14.83 -1.32
C GLY A 208 -9.20 -15.85 -0.76
N HIS A 209 -8.28 -16.35 -1.58
CA HIS A 209 -7.19 -17.20 -1.13
C HIS A 209 -6.22 -16.47 -0.19
N GLN A 210 -5.91 -15.20 -0.47
CA GLN A 210 -5.05 -14.37 0.40
C GLN A 210 -5.73 -14.06 1.72
N ILE A 211 -7.03 -13.73 1.67
CA ILE A 211 -7.84 -13.52 2.88
C ILE A 211 -7.87 -14.78 3.74
N ALA A 212 -8.11 -15.94 3.14
CA ALA A 212 -8.09 -17.21 3.87
C ALA A 212 -6.73 -17.51 4.50
N LEU A 213 -5.62 -17.22 3.81
CA LEU A 213 -4.26 -17.36 4.34
C LEU A 213 -4.00 -16.37 5.50
N CYS A 214 -4.43 -15.12 5.37
CA CYS A 214 -4.28 -14.11 6.42
C CYS A 214 -5.04 -14.54 7.69
N ARG A 215 -6.29 -15.00 7.55
CA ARG A 215 -7.11 -15.52 8.66
C ARG A 215 -6.46 -16.70 9.36
N VAL A 216 -5.94 -17.68 8.62
CA VAL A 216 -5.20 -18.81 9.18
C VAL A 216 -3.93 -18.33 9.89
N GLY A 217 -3.20 -17.39 9.31
CA GLY A 217 -2.02 -16.79 9.92
C GLY A 217 -2.32 -16.08 11.24
N ALA A 218 -3.44 -15.35 11.33
CA ALA A 218 -3.87 -14.64 12.52
C ALA A 218 -4.20 -15.59 13.70
N GLN A 219 -4.54 -16.83 13.43
CA GLN A 219 -4.70 -17.85 14.46
C GLN A 219 -3.37 -18.29 15.10
N LEU A 220 -2.25 -18.09 14.39
CA LEU A 220 -0.93 -18.61 14.76
C LEU A 220 0.04 -17.50 15.20
N PHE A 221 -0.02 -16.29 14.60
CA PHE A 221 0.99 -15.26 14.77
C PHE A 221 0.39 -13.88 15.04
N ALA A 222 0.97 -13.14 16.01
CA ALA A 222 0.50 -11.81 16.40
C ALA A 222 0.60 -10.78 15.25
N HIS A 223 1.67 -10.80 14.46
CA HIS A 223 1.79 -9.90 13.31
C HIS A 223 0.73 -10.17 12.23
N ARG A 224 0.24 -11.40 12.11
CA ARG A 224 -0.87 -11.74 11.20
C ARG A 224 -2.22 -11.25 11.72
N VAL A 225 -2.40 -11.18 13.06
CA VAL A 225 -3.56 -10.47 13.63
C VAL A 225 -3.55 -9.00 13.24
N ALA A 226 -2.40 -8.33 13.38
CA ALA A 226 -2.27 -6.95 12.93
C ALA A 226 -2.57 -6.80 11.42
N GLN A 227 -2.02 -7.69 10.58
CA GLN A 227 -2.27 -7.68 9.14
C GLN A 227 -3.76 -7.85 8.81
N GLU A 228 -4.44 -8.76 9.51
CA GLU A 228 -5.88 -9.01 9.35
C GLU A 228 -6.73 -7.79 9.72
N CYS A 229 -6.30 -7.02 10.74
CA CYS A 229 -6.95 -5.77 11.12
C CYS A 229 -6.68 -4.61 10.15
N VAL A 230 -5.62 -4.69 9.35
CA VAL A 230 -5.25 -3.66 8.37
C VAL A 230 -5.84 -3.97 6.99
N ASP A 231 -5.57 -5.16 6.44
CA ASP A 231 -5.88 -5.52 5.06
C ASP A 231 -6.83 -6.72 4.92
N GLY A 232 -7.20 -7.35 6.04
CA GLY A 232 -7.97 -8.58 6.01
C GLY A 232 -9.48 -8.37 6.10
N PHE A 233 -10.18 -9.49 6.34
CA PHE A 233 -11.63 -9.49 6.50
C PHE A 233 -12.09 -8.69 7.73
N THR A 234 -11.27 -8.63 8.79
CA THR A 234 -11.55 -7.84 10.01
C THR A 234 -11.60 -6.33 9.68
N ALA A 235 -10.69 -5.83 8.84
CA ALA A 235 -10.72 -4.45 8.37
C ALA A 235 -12.04 -4.15 7.62
N TYR A 236 -12.46 -5.03 6.73
CA TYR A 236 -13.75 -4.90 6.04
C TYR A 236 -14.94 -4.92 6.99
N GLN A 237 -14.94 -5.82 7.99
CA GLN A 237 -16.00 -5.87 8.99
C GLN A 237 -16.09 -4.57 9.78
N TRP A 238 -14.96 -4.01 10.18
CA TRP A 238 -14.90 -2.73 10.87
C TRP A 238 -15.53 -1.60 10.04
N LEU A 239 -15.21 -1.51 8.74
CA LEU A 239 -15.81 -0.53 7.82
C LEU A 239 -17.33 -0.71 7.71
N LYS A 240 -17.78 -1.95 7.57
CA LYS A 240 -19.21 -2.31 7.49
C LYS A 240 -19.97 -1.95 8.76
N ASP A 241 -19.42 -2.30 9.92
CA ASP A 241 -20.06 -2.05 11.22
C ASP A 241 -20.04 -0.57 11.57
N THR A 242 -18.98 0.15 11.22
CA THR A 242 -18.89 1.60 11.38
C THR A 242 -19.93 2.32 10.53
N GLU A 243 -20.15 1.90 9.27
CA GLU A 243 -21.22 2.47 8.44
C GLU A 243 -22.60 2.18 9.02
N ALA A 244 -22.86 0.92 9.41
CA ALA A 244 -24.17 0.51 9.95
C ALA A 244 -24.53 1.24 11.24
N ASN A 245 -23.52 1.55 12.07
CA ASN A 245 -23.67 2.26 13.34
C ASN A 245 -23.09 3.67 13.28
N TRP A 246 -23.23 4.35 12.17
CA TRP A 246 -22.57 5.62 11.92
C TRP A 246 -22.80 6.64 13.03
N ASN A 247 -21.71 7.07 13.65
CA ASN A 247 -21.67 8.11 14.65
C ASN A 247 -20.52 9.06 14.33
N TRP A 248 -20.84 10.18 13.70
CA TRP A 248 -19.84 11.15 13.26
C TRP A 248 -18.89 11.61 14.36
N ASN A 249 -19.43 11.95 15.55
CA ASN A 249 -18.58 12.44 16.63
C ASN A 249 -17.58 11.39 17.09
N ALA A 250 -18.00 10.14 17.23
CA ALA A 250 -17.12 9.04 17.62
C ALA A 250 -16.04 8.75 16.56
N VAL A 251 -16.42 8.73 15.27
CA VAL A 251 -15.46 8.53 14.15
C VAL A 251 -14.47 9.66 14.12
N LYS A 252 -14.91 10.91 14.16
CA LYS A 252 -14.06 12.10 14.16
C LYS A 252 -13.09 12.11 15.32
N GLU A 253 -13.55 11.83 16.54
CA GLU A 253 -12.72 11.77 17.74
C GLU A 253 -11.66 10.68 17.61
N LYS A 254 -12.03 9.47 17.13
CA LYS A 254 -11.11 8.35 16.92
C LYS A 254 -10.02 8.69 15.90
N LEU A 255 -10.38 9.21 14.71
CA LEU A 255 -9.42 9.57 13.67
C LEU A 255 -8.49 10.70 14.11
N THR A 256 -9.04 11.73 14.75
CA THR A 256 -8.25 12.85 15.27
C THR A 256 -7.31 12.39 16.39
N GLY A 257 -7.79 11.55 17.30
CA GLY A 257 -7.00 11.01 18.40
C GLY A 257 -5.85 10.12 17.92
N LEU A 258 -6.11 9.25 16.95
CA LEU A 258 -5.08 8.40 16.33
C LEU A 258 -4.01 9.26 15.66
N LEU A 259 -4.39 10.21 14.81
CA LEU A 259 -3.45 11.06 14.10
C LEU A 259 -2.58 11.86 15.08
N PHE A 260 -3.19 12.49 16.10
CA PHE A 260 -2.48 13.25 17.11
C PHE A 260 -1.53 12.39 17.96
N ARG A 261 -1.93 11.18 18.33
CA ARG A 261 -1.12 10.25 19.13
C ARG A 261 0.09 9.72 18.37
N LEU A 262 -0.12 9.34 17.10
CA LEU A 262 0.90 8.67 16.30
C LEU A 262 1.90 9.66 15.69
N VAL A 263 1.45 10.84 15.23
CA VAL A 263 2.32 11.84 14.58
C VAL A 263 3.06 12.66 15.62
N CYS A 264 4.11 12.07 16.19
CA CYS A 264 4.96 12.74 17.18
C CYS A 264 6.42 12.27 17.06
N ARG A 265 7.35 13.06 17.59
CA ARG A 265 8.80 12.81 17.44
C ARG A 265 9.26 11.50 18.06
N LYS A 266 8.74 11.15 19.24
CA LYS A 266 9.16 9.92 19.95
C LYS A 266 8.78 8.63 19.22
N ARG A 267 7.96 8.70 18.19
CA ARG A 267 7.56 7.55 17.36
C ARG A 267 8.21 7.56 15.99
N LEU A 268 8.86 8.66 15.62
CA LEU A 268 9.34 8.92 14.26
C LEU A 268 10.73 8.36 14.02
N THR A 269 10.86 7.65 12.90
CA THR A 269 12.12 7.39 12.20
C THR A 269 11.97 7.83 10.75
N VAL A 270 12.93 8.56 10.23
CA VAL A 270 12.94 9.05 8.85
C VAL A 270 13.89 8.19 8.01
N SER A 271 13.45 7.69 6.88
CA SER A 271 14.31 7.02 5.89
C SER A 271 14.39 7.87 4.63
N VAL A 272 15.60 8.07 4.12
CA VAL A 272 15.84 8.86 2.91
C VAL A 272 16.74 8.09 1.95
N THR A 273 16.29 7.94 0.72
CA THR A 273 17.06 7.34 -0.37
C THR A 273 17.26 8.36 -1.48
N GLY A 274 18.52 8.60 -1.85
CA GLY A 274 18.88 9.55 -2.89
C GLY A 274 20.38 9.67 -3.09
N ASN A 275 20.79 10.38 -4.14
CA ASN A 275 22.20 10.63 -4.44
C ASN A 275 22.58 12.02 -3.88
N GLY A 276 22.90 12.10 -2.59
CA GLY A 276 23.29 13.34 -1.93
C GLY A 276 22.80 13.45 -0.49
N ASP A 277 23.10 14.58 0.15
CA ASP A 277 22.78 14.82 1.55
C ASP A 277 21.41 15.52 1.73
N PHE A 278 20.34 14.79 1.40
CA PHE A 278 18.97 15.28 1.51
C PHE A 278 18.29 14.97 2.85
N ALA A 279 18.90 14.17 3.68
CA ALA A 279 18.32 13.65 4.92
C ALA A 279 17.96 14.76 5.95
N LYS A 280 18.68 15.87 5.92
CA LYS A 280 18.41 17.02 6.82
C LYS A 280 17.05 17.66 6.59
N ILE A 281 16.59 17.75 5.33
CA ILE A 281 15.36 18.47 4.99
C ILE A 281 14.14 17.86 5.70
N PRO A 282 13.82 16.55 5.52
CA PRO A 282 12.71 15.97 6.26
C PRO A 282 12.99 15.89 7.78
N ALA A 283 14.20 15.60 8.21
CA ALA A 283 14.49 15.49 9.63
C ALA A 283 14.28 16.83 10.38
N GLU A 284 14.74 17.93 9.85
CA GLU A 284 14.54 19.27 10.44
C GLU A 284 13.06 19.69 10.42
N GLN A 285 12.34 19.42 9.33
CA GLN A 285 10.91 19.70 9.24
C GLN A 285 10.12 18.92 10.29
N PHE A 286 10.34 17.61 10.39
CA PHE A 286 9.60 16.75 11.32
C PHE A 286 10.11 16.81 12.76
N ALA A 287 11.28 17.40 13.00
CA ALA A 287 11.73 17.76 14.36
C ALA A 287 10.80 18.80 15.03
N THR A 288 10.00 19.53 14.26
CA THR A 288 9.00 20.48 14.77
C THR A 288 7.74 19.80 15.33
N LEU A 289 7.54 18.50 15.07
CA LEU A 289 6.41 17.75 15.63
C LEU A 289 6.41 17.77 17.17
N PRO A 290 5.24 17.63 17.80
CA PRO A 290 5.14 17.46 19.24
C PRO A 290 6.04 16.31 19.72
N GLU A 291 6.60 16.42 20.91
CA GLU A 291 7.44 15.36 21.48
C GLU A 291 6.67 14.04 21.60
N GLY A 292 5.45 14.10 22.13
CA GLY A 292 4.55 12.97 22.28
C GLY A 292 5.07 11.89 23.23
N THR A 293 4.56 10.68 23.07
CA THR A 293 4.95 9.49 23.83
C THR A 293 5.45 8.41 22.89
N ALA A 294 6.51 7.70 23.29
CA ALA A 294 6.96 6.51 22.56
C ALA A 294 5.86 5.44 22.50
N ALA A 295 5.88 4.61 21.49
CA ALA A 295 5.00 3.46 21.41
C ALA A 295 5.29 2.48 22.55
N GLY A 296 4.24 1.87 23.06
CA GLY A 296 4.35 0.72 23.94
C GLY A 296 4.70 -0.56 23.17
N VAL A 297 4.81 -1.66 23.89
CA VAL A 297 5.02 -2.99 23.28
C VAL A 297 3.72 -3.46 22.64
N CYS A 298 3.81 -4.17 21.51
CA CYS A 298 2.66 -4.79 20.87
C CYS A 298 1.94 -5.74 21.83
N GLY A 299 0.66 -5.47 22.07
CA GLY A 299 -0.20 -6.26 22.95
C GLY A 299 -1.03 -7.33 22.23
N LEU A 300 -0.93 -7.40 20.90
CA LEU A 300 -1.68 -8.35 20.08
C LEU A 300 -1.21 -9.77 20.35
N LYS A 301 -2.16 -10.70 20.29
CA LYS A 301 -1.91 -12.12 20.49
C LYS A 301 -2.59 -12.92 19.39
N PRO A 302 -2.02 -14.09 19.01
CA PRO A 302 -2.70 -15.01 18.10
C PRO A 302 -4.12 -15.33 18.61
N TRP A 303 -5.09 -15.41 17.70
CA TRP A 303 -6.48 -15.70 18.06
C TRP A 303 -6.70 -17.15 18.53
N GLY A 304 -5.71 -18.03 18.30
CA GLY A 304 -5.82 -19.46 18.61
C GLY A 304 -6.47 -20.25 17.47
N VAL A 305 -6.17 -21.54 17.43
CA VAL A 305 -6.58 -22.43 16.35
C VAL A 305 -8.09 -22.66 16.36
N SER A 306 -8.74 -22.36 15.23
CA SER A 306 -10.18 -22.56 15.03
C SER A 306 -10.50 -22.99 13.60
N LYS A 307 -11.73 -23.46 13.38
CA LYS A 307 -12.29 -23.67 12.03
C LYS A 307 -13.25 -22.52 11.76
N GLU A 308 -13.05 -21.83 10.65
CA GLU A 308 -13.81 -20.66 10.29
C GLU A 308 -14.32 -20.79 8.85
N ILE A 309 -15.51 -20.26 8.59
CA ILE A 309 -16.10 -20.14 7.25
C ILE A 309 -16.53 -18.69 7.07
N ILE A 310 -16.01 -18.05 6.03
CA ILE A 310 -16.43 -16.71 5.60
C ILE A 310 -17.21 -16.86 4.30
N VAL A 311 -18.45 -16.38 4.28
CA VAL A 311 -19.29 -16.38 3.10
C VAL A 311 -19.06 -15.08 2.33
N ILE A 312 -18.66 -15.21 1.08
CA ILE A 312 -18.43 -14.11 0.13
C ILE A 312 -19.33 -14.28 -1.10
N PRO A 313 -19.70 -13.21 -1.81
CA PRO A 313 -20.49 -13.27 -3.04
C PRO A 313 -19.61 -13.68 -4.24
N ALA A 314 -19.17 -14.93 -4.27
CA ALA A 314 -18.32 -15.47 -5.33
C ALA A 314 -18.76 -16.90 -5.66
N ASP A 315 -18.58 -17.32 -6.91
CA ASP A 315 -18.86 -18.69 -7.38
C ASP A 315 -17.72 -19.67 -7.09
N ILE A 316 -16.64 -19.19 -6.48
CA ILE A 316 -15.43 -19.96 -6.17
C ILE A 316 -15.29 -20.06 -4.65
N ALA A 317 -14.96 -21.26 -4.16
CA ALA A 317 -14.59 -21.50 -2.77
C ALA A 317 -13.07 -21.57 -2.62
N PHE A 318 -12.54 -20.91 -1.58
CA PHE A 318 -11.13 -20.95 -1.20
C PHE A 318 -10.99 -21.69 0.12
N ALA A 319 -10.06 -22.64 0.20
CA ALA A 319 -9.77 -23.37 1.42
C ALA A 319 -8.27 -23.23 1.76
N SER A 320 -7.97 -22.86 2.99
CA SER A 320 -6.61 -22.73 3.49
C SER A 320 -6.44 -23.51 4.79
N ARG A 321 -5.27 -24.07 4.96
CA ARG A 321 -4.83 -24.73 6.19
C ARG A 321 -3.42 -24.27 6.51
N GLY A 322 -3.15 -23.97 7.77
CA GLY A 322 -1.84 -23.58 8.25
C GLY A 322 -1.43 -24.33 9.49
N GLY A 323 -0.16 -24.29 9.77
CA GLY A 323 0.48 -24.81 10.99
C GLY A 323 1.78 -24.05 11.24
N ASP A 324 2.18 -23.97 12.49
CA ASP A 324 3.48 -23.44 12.87
C ASP A 324 4.56 -24.50 12.59
N LEU A 325 5.58 -24.13 11.85
CA LEU A 325 6.74 -24.98 11.53
C LEU A 325 7.97 -24.62 12.39
N GLY A 326 7.83 -23.71 13.34
CA GLY A 326 8.93 -23.18 14.13
C GLY A 326 9.86 -22.27 13.33
N ASP A 327 11.12 -22.20 13.77
CA ASP A 327 12.14 -21.38 13.10
C ASP A 327 12.39 -21.85 11.66
N TYR A 328 12.03 -21.00 10.71
CA TYR A 328 12.09 -21.27 9.30
C TYR A 328 13.44 -20.80 8.73
N SER A 329 14.53 -21.46 9.10
CA SER A 329 15.86 -21.13 8.60
C SER A 329 16.56 -22.32 7.92
N GLY A 330 17.33 -22.06 6.88
CA GLY A 330 18.18 -23.03 6.22
C GLY A 330 17.41 -24.23 5.62
N GLN A 331 17.85 -25.45 5.95
CA GLN A 331 17.29 -26.68 5.38
C GLN A 331 15.83 -26.95 5.75
N MET A 332 15.37 -26.45 6.90
CA MET A 332 13.97 -26.60 7.32
C MET A 332 13.01 -25.81 6.41
N ALA A 333 13.44 -24.67 5.88
CA ALA A 333 12.68 -23.90 4.92
C ALA A 333 12.43 -24.65 3.60
N LEU A 334 13.37 -25.52 3.21
CA LEU A 334 13.25 -26.35 2.01
C LEU A 334 12.39 -27.60 2.25
N ALA A 335 12.39 -28.14 3.46
CA ALA A 335 11.64 -29.34 3.82
C ALA A 335 10.13 -29.06 4.00
N GLY A 336 9.73 -27.80 4.26
CA GLY A 336 8.34 -27.37 4.44
C GLY A 336 7.59 -27.03 3.14
N LYS A 337 8.26 -27.11 2.00
CA LYS A 337 7.65 -26.96 0.67
C LYS A 337 7.27 -28.30 0.08
#